data_f18aecfc659dda3e235a656b929df7be
#
_entry.id   f18aecfc659dda3e235a656b929df7be
#
_cell.length_a   1.000
_cell.length_b   1.000
_cell.length_c   1.000
_cell.angle_alpha   90.00
_cell.angle_beta   90.00
_cell.angle_gamma   90.00
#
_symmetry.space_group_name_H-M   'P 1'
#
loop_
_entity.id
_entity.type
_entity.pdbx_description
1 polymer ?
#
loop_
_entity_poly.entity_id
_entity_poly.type
_entity_poly.pdbx_seq_one_letter_code
_entity_poly.pdbx_strand_id
1 'polypeptide(L)'
;MKAAVAIGGTNALIAVRSRSETPPGGTDDRSNLPDRQFAWNDYIPKNNIGLAKGPSHRLLLHLKYRREGVPNRTDRETVEDALRTLERGFEWSNEGLLFTIGYSPAYFDRFDTDLPPDTGLRDPSEVIDQVDIERSGNVVVETDDAHMHLTSDNPLVLLEAEAALFGDVSEINGEPVTADFSEIFKKVDRRTGFTGAPLPHESWKEDVPGDNPVTEEAPVLFGFKSLFTDSQPSEDHVAITSSDHPFCGGTTEHVSILRDDGVRKWYSEHCTEERIDRMFSPSHNSDETGQHGRKLGRQSGTSEQSMVDIAEETVKNAREHGVVGHAQKLARARNPLPPLLRRDFPSTDNGHPHTQFISLQRTIDDFIDVRKMMSFVDPENERPAASEVPIENHGIQGFFKVIRRGNYLIPPRHLRAFPSPNP
;
A
#
# COMPACT_ATOMS: atom_id res chain seq x y z
N MET A 1 -25.77 8.60 -12.01
CA MET A 1 -25.80 8.72 -10.54
C MET A 1 -24.90 7.61 -10.01
N LYS A 2 -23.61 7.90 -9.81
CA LYS A 2 -22.64 6.96 -9.22
C LYS A 2 -22.77 7.11 -7.70
N ALA A 3 -23.31 6.10 -7.05
CA ALA A 3 -23.44 6.11 -5.60
C ALA A 3 -22.04 5.92 -4.99
N ALA A 4 -21.55 6.94 -4.29
CA ALA A 4 -20.54 6.74 -3.27
C ALA A 4 -21.22 5.96 -2.13
N VAL A 5 -20.92 4.66 -2.03
CA VAL A 5 -21.48 3.82 -0.98
C VAL A 5 -20.71 4.13 0.30
N ALA A 6 -21.30 4.96 1.16
CA ALA A 6 -20.95 5.00 2.57
C ALA A 6 -21.27 3.61 3.14
N ILE A 7 -20.26 2.82 3.44
CA ILE A 7 -20.37 1.40 3.78
C ILE A 7 -20.81 1.28 5.24
N GLY A 8 -22.12 1.29 5.47
CA GLY A 8 -22.75 1.05 6.77
C GLY A 8 -23.76 -0.07 6.68
N GLY A 9 -23.41 -1.23 7.19
CA GLY A 9 -24.32 -2.30 7.59
C GLY A 9 -24.78 -3.31 6.52
N THR A 10 -24.95 -4.56 6.96
CA THR A 10 -25.38 -5.73 6.18
C THR A 10 -26.68 -5.59 5.40
N ASN A 11 -27.57 -4.69 5.82
CA ASN A 11 -28.85 -4.44 5.13
C ASN A 11 -28.73 -3.66 3.82
N ALA A 12 -27.59 -3.02 3.55
CA ALA A 12 -27.33 -2.32 2.29
C ALA A 12 -26.96 -3.28 1.14
N LEU A 13 -26.44 -4.47 1.44
CA LEU A 13 -26.05 -5.49 0.47
C LEU A 13 -27.25 -6.01 -0.37
N ILE A 14 -28.42 -6.16 0.24
CA ILE A 14 -29.61 -6.72 -0.43
C ILE A 14 -30.20 -5.75 -1.47
N ALA A 15 -30.10 -4.44 -1.24
CA ALA A 15 -30.70 -3.43 -2.11
C ALA A 15 -29.86 -3.12 -3.37
N VAL A 16 -28.54 -3.37 -3.35
CA VAL A 16 -27.60 -3.03 -4.45
C VAL A 16 -27.44 -4.20 -5.43
N ARG A 17 -27.64 -5.46 -4.98
CA ARG A 17 -27.57 -6.68 -5.83
C ARG A 17 -28.46 -6.64 -7.08
N SER A 18 -29.48 -5.79 -7.12
CA SER A 18 -30.41 -5.74 -8.25
C SER A 18 -29.90 -4.99 -9.50
N ARG A 19 -28.66 -4.47 -9.52
CA ARG A 19 -28.13 -3.64 -10.60
C ARG A 19 -26.65 -3.86 -10.97
N SER A 20 -25.93 -4.79 -10.36
CA SER A 20 -24.54 -5.07 -10.74
C SER A 20 -24.43 -6.39 -11.51
N GLU A 21 -23.54 -6.42 -12.48
CA GLU A 21 -23.13 -7.67 -13.12
C GLU A 21 -22.59 -8.62 -12.04
N THR A 22 -22.90 -9.90 -12.15
CA THR A 22 -22.39 -10.93 -11.24
C THR A 22 -20.86 -10.95 -11.34
N PRO A 23 -20.13 -10.85 -10.22
CA PRO A 23 -18.67 -10.94 -10.25
C PRO A 23 -18.19 -12.24 -10.91
N PRO A 24 -17.02 -12.24 -11.56
CA PRO A 24 -16.48 -13.48 -12.11
C PRO A 24 -16.21 -14.50 -11.00
N GLY A 25 -16.67 -15.75 -11.22
CA GLY A 25 -16.49 -16.86 -10.29
C GLY A 25 -15.03 -17.31 -10.22
N GLY A 26 -14.61 -17.76 -9.05
CA GLY A 26 -13.27 -18.20 -8.79
C GLY A 26 -12.99 -19.66 -9.14
N THR A 27 -12.02 -20.27 -8.46
CA THR A 27 -11.58 -21.65 -8.75
C THR A 27 -11.32 -22.45 -7.48
N ASP A 28 -11.63 -23.74 -7.54
CA ASP A 28 -11.21 -24.70 -6.51
C ASP A 28 -9.83 -25.31 -6.81
N ASP A 29 -9.37 -25.20 -8.03
CA ASP A 29 -8.04 -25.69 -8.44
C ASP A 29 -6.94 -24.71 -8.02
N ARG A 30 -6.17 -25.09 -7.00
CA ARG A 30 -5.05 -24.30 -6.48
C ARG A 30 -3.94 -24.07 -7.50
N SER A 31 -3.79 -24.94 -8.48
CA SER A 31 -2.76 -24.79 -9.51
C SER A 31 -3.00 -23.62 -10.44
N ASN A 32 -4.22 -23.07 -10.47
CA ASN A 32 -4.59 -21.87 -11.21
C ASN A 32 -4.29 -20.58 -10.45
N LEU A 33 -3.82 -20.66 -9.20
CA LEU A 33 -3.53 -19.52 -8.36
C LEU A 33 -2.02 -19.39 -8.13
N PRO A 34 -1.46 -18.17 -8.09
CA PRO A 34 -0.06 -18.00 -7.80
C PRO A 34 0.28 -18.41 -6.37
N ASP A 35 1.42 -19.07 -6.16
CA ASP A 35 1.87 -19.39 -4.80
C ASP A 35 2.16 -18.13 -3.97
N ARG A 36 2.63 -17.07 -4.61
CA ARG A 36 2.81 -15.77 -3.96
C ARG A 36 1.48 -15.04 -3.84
N GLN A 37 0.99 -14.83 -2.64
CA GLN A 37 -0.27 -14.11 -2.38
C GLN A 37 -0.28 -12.69 -2.99
N PHE A 38 0.87 -12.07 -3.13
CA PHE A 38 1.03 -10.71 -3.65
C PHE A 38 1.32 -10.67 -5.17
N ALA A 39 1.32 -11.79 -5.88
CA ALA A 39 1.47 -11.82 -7.33
C ALA A 39 0.16 -11.40 -8.02
N TRP A 40 -0.03 -10.11 -8.20
CA TRP A 40 -1.24 -9.51 -8.77
C TRP A 40 -1.05 -8.97 -10.18
N ASN A 41 0.19 -8.57 -10.53
CA ASN A 41 0.46 -7.79 -11.75
C ASN A 41 0.10 -8.49 -13.06
N ASP A 42 0.08 -9.82 -13.08
CA ASP A 42 -0.33 -10.60 -14.26
C ASP A 42 -1.84 -10.84 -14.34
N TYR A 43 -2.58 -10.52 -13.27
CA TYR A 43 -4.02 -10.71 -13.13
C TYR A 43 -4.82 -9.41 -13.19
N ILE A 44 -4.15 -8.29 -13.39
CA ILE A 44 -4.76 -6.96 -13.46
C ILE A 44 -4.42 -6.27 -14.79
N PRO A 45 -5.30 -5.39 -15.29
CA PRO A 45 -5.06 -4.69 -16.53
C PRO A 45 -3.81 -3.80 -16.42
N LYS A 46 -3.11 -3.66 -17.54
CA LYS A 46 -1.98 -2.74 -17.68
C LYS A 46 -2.44 -1.48 -18.41
N ASN A 47 -1.93 -0.33 -18.00
CA ASN A 47 -2.17 0.92 -18.70
C ASN A 47 -1.39 0.97 -20.03
N ASN A 48 -1.56 2.07 -20.80
CA ASN A 48 -0.94 2.25 -22.12
C ASN A 48 0.60 2.30 -22.11
N ILE A 49 1.23 2.40 -20.93
CA ILE A 49 2.70 2.36 -20.76
C ILE A 49 3.17 1.05 -20.11
N GLY A 50 2.27 0.07 -19.94
CA GLY A 50 2.58 -1.25 -19.44
C GLY A 50 2.65 -1.36 -17.90
N LEU A 51 2.25 -0.33 -17.15
CA LEU A 51 2.15 -0.41 -15.68
C LEU A 51 0.83 -1.06 -15.28
N ALA A 52 0.91 -1.95 -14.31
CA ALA A 52 -0.25 -2.60 -13.71
C ALA A 52 -1.18 -1.56 -13.06
N LYS A 53 -2.46 -1.57 -13.44
CA LYS A 53 -3.50 -0.72 -12.88
C LYS A 53 -4.19 -1.50 -11.77
N GLY A 54 -3.78 -1.28 -10.52
CA GLY A 54 -4.41 -1.93 -9.38
C GLY A 54 -5.91 -1.62 -9.29
N PRO A 55 -6.69 -2.53 -8.66
CA PRO A 55 -8.13 -2.35 -8.49
C PRO A 55 -8.50 -1.06 -7.75
N SER A 56 -9.71 -0.56 -8.02
CA SER A 56 -10.15 0.78 -7.59
C SER A 56 -10.51 0.86 -6.11
N HIS A 57 -11.01 -0.22 -5.51
CA HIS A 57 -11.44 -0.23 -4.11
C HIS A 57 -10.55 -1.11 -3.26
N ARG A 58 -10.34 -0.68 -2.02
CA ARG A 58 -9.44 -1.30 -1.06
C ARG A 58 -10.11 -1.46 0.30
N LEU A 59 -9.79 -2.58 0.95
CA LEU A 59 -10.20 -2.88 2.31
C LEU A 59 -9.01 -3.47 3.07
N LEU A 60 -8.66 -2.87 4.20
CA LEU A 60 -7.71 -3.44 5.15
C LEU A 60 -8.46 -3.91 6.39
N LEU A 61 -8.14 -5.11 6.83
CA LEU A 61 -8.65 -5.70 8.06
C LEU A 61 -7.48 -5.99 8.98
N HIS A 62 -7.49 -5.41 10.17
CA HIS A 62 -6.54 -5.70 11.23
C HIS A 62 -7.19 -6.67 12.22
N LEU A 63 -6.53 -7.79 12.48
CA LEU A 63 -7.11 -8.95 13.11
C LEU A 63 -6.31 -9.36 14.35
N LYS A 64 -7.01 -9.57 15.46
CA LYS A 64 -6.43 -10.12 16.68
C LYS A 64 -6.91 -11.55 16.88
N TYR A 65 -5.99 -12.48 17.03
CA TYR A 65 -6.32 -13.86 17.38
C TYR A 65 -6.99 -13.94 18.75
N ARG A 66 -8.13 -14.62 18.83
CA ARG A 66 -9.00 -14.61 20.02
C ARG A 66 -8.49 -15.47 21.17
N ARG A 67 -7.64 -16.45 20.90
CA ARG A 67 -7.18 -17.43 21.88
C ARG A 67 -5.80 -17.09 22.40
N GLU A 68 -5.48 -17.60 23.57
CA GLU A 68 -4.13 -17.53 24.14
C GLU A 68 -3.23 -18.60 23.50
N GLY A 69 -1.91 -18.35 23.48
CA GLY A 69 -0.90 -19.26 22.92
C GLY A 69 -0.89 -19.33 21.41
N VAL A 70 -0.34 -20.43 20.90
CA VAL A 70 -0.17 -20.67 19.46
C VAL A 70 -1.43 -21.28 18.85
N PRO A 71 -1.76 -20.94 17.58
CA PRO A 71 -2.88 -21.52 16.87
C PRO A 71 -2.72 -23.04 16.72
N ASN A 72 -3.79 -23.77 17.01
CA ASN A 72 -3.81 -25.23 16.84
C ASN A 72 -4.14 -25.63 15.38
N ARG A 73 -4.17 -26.93 15.12
CA ARG A 73 -4.43 -27.47 13.79
C ARG A 73 -5.82 -27.07 13.28
N THR A 74 -6.85 -27.17 14.12
CA THR A 74 -8.24 -26.80 13.73
C THR A 74 -8.36 -25.32 13.38
N ASP A 75 -7.66 -24.44 14.12
CA ASP A 75 -7.64 -23.01 13.80
C ASP A 75 -7.03 -22.74 12.41
N ARG A 76 -5.94 -23.46 12.08
CA ARG A 76 -5.30 -23.37 10.75
C ARG A 76 -6.21 -23.87 9.64
N GLU A 77 -6.86 -25.01 9.84
CA GLU A 77 -7.81 -25.58 8.88
C GLU A 77 -8.98 -24.61 8.68
N THR A 78 -9.55 -24.04 9.73
CA THR A 78 -10.64 -23.05 9.64
C THR A 78 -10.22 -21.79 8.87
N VAL A 79 -9.04 -21.25 9.13
CA VAL A 79 -8.53 -20.06 8.41
C VAL A 79 -8.31 -20.39 6.93
N GLU A 80 -7.67 -21.53 6.63
CA GLU A 80 -7.46 -21.94 5.24
C GLU A 80 -8.77 -22.14 4.50
N ASP A 81 -9.76 -22.80 5.10
CA ASP A 81 -11.07 -23.06 4.48
C ASP A 81 -11.83 -21.76 4.22
N ALA A 82 -11.77 -20.78 5.13
CA ALA A 82 -12.36 -19.47 4.94
C ALA A 82 -11.71 -18.71 3.77
N LEU A 83 -10.37 -18.72 3.68
CA LEU A 83 -9.65 -18.10 2.57
C LEU A 83 -9.94 -18.83 1.24
N ARG A 84 -10.06 -20.15 1.26
CA ARG A 84 -10.45 -20.95 0.10
C ARG A 84 -11.86 -20.64 -0.39
N THR A 85 -12.78 -20.32 0.51
CA THR A 85 -14.12 -19.88 0.14
C THR A 85 -14.09 -18.61 -0.70
N LEU A 86 -13.24 -17.65 -0.34
CA LEU A 86 -13.05 -16.43 -1.16
C LEU A 86 -12.50 -16.76 -2.56
N GLU A 87 -11.54 -17.68 -2.66
CA GLU A 87 -10.91 -18.07 -3.93
C GLU A 87 -11.86 -18.89 -4.83
N ARG A 88 -12.81 -19.61 -4.27
CA ARG A 88 -13.88 -20.27 -5.04
C ARG A 88 -14.95 -19.28 -5.46
N GLY A 89 -15.33 -18.36 -4.59
CA GLY A 89 -16.37 -17.38 -4.85
C GLY A 89 -15.98 -16.33 -5.90
N PHE A 90 -14.72 -15.91 -5.94
CA PHE A 90 -14.30 -14.81 -6.79
C PHE A 90 -13.01 -15.14 -7.57
N GLU A 91 -13.02 -14.82 -8.85
CA GLU A 91 -11.83 -14.92 -9.69
C GLU A 91 -10.66 -14.10 -9.12
N TRP A 92 -9.44 -14.64 -9.26
CA TRP A 92 -8.22 -13.92 -8.90
C TRP A 92 -7.89 -12.88 -9.97
N SER A 93 -8.61 -11.73 -9.94
CA SER A 93 -8.53 -10.64 -10.91
C SER A 93 -8.97 -9.32 -10.27
N ASN A 94 -8.82 -8.22 -11.01
CA ASN A 94 -9.31 -6.90 -10.57
C ASN A 94 -10.84 -6.81 -10.50
N GLU A 95 -11.57 -7.55 -11.31
CA GLU A 95 -13.04 -7.59 -11.32
C GLU A 95 -13.59 -8.56 -10.25
N GLY A 96 -12.83 -9.61 -9.94
CA GLY A 96 -13.07 -10.52 -8.84
C GLY A 96 -12.42 -10.01 -7.54
N LEU A 97 -11.59 -10.82 -6.90
CA LEU A 97 -10.96 -10.50 -5.62
C LEU A 97 -9.47 -10.84 -5.61
N LEU A 98 -8.63 -9.86 -5.30
CA LEU A 98 -7.23 -10.07 -4.96
C LEU A 98 -7.05 -9.79 -3.47
N PHE A 99 -6.31 -10.63 -2.76
CA PHE A 99 -6.05 -10.43 -1.35
C PHE A 99 -4.75 -11.04 -0.87
N THR A 100 -4.25 -10.50 0.26
CA THR A 100 -3.14 -11.06 1.03
C THR A 100 -3.55 -11.17 2.48
N ILE A 101 -2.95 -12.10 3.21
CA ILE A 101 -2.92 -12.13 4.66
C ILE A 101 -1.47 -12.19 5.11
N GLY A 102 -1.10 -11.28 6.02
CA GLY A 102 0.21 -11.18 6.63
C GLY A 102 0.13 -11.26 8.15
N TYR A 103 1.26 -11.57 8.80
CA TYR A 103 1.36 -11.75 10.24
C TYR A 103 2.42 -10.86 10.84
N SER A 104 2.07 -10.20 11.93
CA SER A 104 2.92 -9.23 12.63
C SER A 104 4.00 -9.90 13.50
N PRO A 105 5.02 -9.16 13.97
CA PRO A 105 5.92 -9.64 15.00
C PRO A 105 5.16 -10.13 16.25
N ALA A 106 4.11 -9.40 16.70
CA ALA A 106 3.30 -9.79 17.85
C ALA A 106 2.58 -11.15 17.70
N TYR A 107 2.32 -11.59 16.47
CA TYR A 107 1.84 -12.94 16.24
C TYR A 107 2.94 -13.98 16.46
N PHE A 108 4.16 -13.72 15.96
CA PHE A 108 5.29 -14.65 16.11
C PHE A 108 5.84 -14.72 17.51
N ASP A 109 5.67 -13.68 18.34
CA ASP A 109 6.00 -13.68 19.77
C ASP A 109 5.20 -14.70 20.61
N ARG A 110 4.17 -15.33 20.02
CA ARG A 110 3.40 -16.42 20.64
C ARG A 110 4.13 -17.75 20.66
N PHE A 111 5.19 -17.88 19.86
CA PHE A 111 5.95 -19.12 19.71
C PHE A 111 7.21 -19.12 20.58
N ASP A 112 7.63 -20.29 21.01
CA ASP A 112 8.89 -20.46 21.75
C ASP A 112 10.15 -20.36 20.85
N THR A 113 9.95 -20.26 19.55
CA THR A 113 11.03 -20.17 18.55
C THR A 113 10.89 -18.90 17.74
N ASP A 114 12.00 -18.23 17.49
CA ASP A 114 12.05 -17.02 16.71
C ASP A 114 11.94 -17.32 15.19
N LEU A 115 11.52 -16.29 14.43
CA LEU A 115 11.66 -16.30 12.98
C LEU A 115 13.15 -16.37 12.58
N PRO A 116 13.48 -17.01 11.44
CA PRO A 116 14.81 -16.88 10.87
C PRO A 116 15.21 -15.41 10.72
N PRO A 117 16.41 -15.01 11.16
CA PRO A 117 16.83 -13.59 11.14
C PRO A 117 16.79 -12.96 9.73
N ASP A 118 17.01 -13.76 8.70
CA ASP A 118 16.98 -13.35 7.28
C ASP A 118 15.55 -13.21 6.72
N THR A 119 14.51 -13.50 7.50
CA THR A 119 13.13 -13.10 7.19
C THR A 119 13.01 -11.58 7.11
N GLY A 120 13.80 -10.82 7.88
CA GLY A 120 13.85 -9.37 7.85
C GLY A 120 12.57 -8.68 8.34
N LEU A 121 11.73 -9.40 9.09
CA LEU A 121 10.58 -8.80 9.80
C LEU A 121 11.09 -8.07 11.05
N ARG A 122 10.77 -6.78 11.17
CA ARG A 122 11.16 -5.93 12.31
C ARG A 122 9.95 -5.51 13.10
N ASP A 123 10.14 -5.28 14.41
CA ASP A 123 9.11 -4.62 15.21
C ASP A 123 8.85 -3.20 14.67
N PRO A 124 7.57 -2.78 14.52
CA PRO A 124 7.26 -1.44 14.02
C PRO A 124 7.81 -0.29 14.89
N SER A 125 8.06 -0.50 16.19
CA SER A 125 8.69 0.50 17.06
C SER A 125 10.14 0.76 16.68
N GLU A 126 10.88 -0.23 16.22
CA GLU A 126 12.26 -0.05 15.73
C GLU A 126 12.30 0.86 14.51
N VAL A 127 11.29 0.77 13.64
CA VAL A 127 11.16 1.65 12.47
C VAL A 127 10.94 3.10 12.89
N ILE A 128 10.12 3.34 13.91
CA ILE A 128 9.84 4.68 14.44
C ILE A 128 11.11 5.32 14.99
N ASP A 129 11.87 4.59 15.79
CA ASP A 129 13.08 5.09 16.42
C ASP A 129 14.17 5.46 15.41
N GLN A 130 14.22 4.75 14.28
CA GLN A 130 15.25 4.98 13.25
C GLN A 130 14.93 6.12 12.28
N VAL A 131 13.66 6.40 11.98
CA VAL A 131 13.30 7.25 10.83
C VAL A 131 12.43 8.46 11.13
N ASP A 132 11.81 8.59 12.31
CA ASP A 132 10.79 9.61 12.55
C ASP A 132 10.92 10.43 13.83
N ILE A 133 12.08 10.45 14.41
CA ILE A 133 12.33 10.97 15.76
C ILE A 133 11.81 12.41 15.96
N GLU A 134 11.76 13.24 14.95
CA GLU A 134 11.50 14.67 15.16
C GLU A 134 10.11 15.17 14.76
N ARG A 135 9.26 14.37 14.07
CA ARG A 135 8.09 14.91 13.37
C ARG A 135 6.77 14.22 13.56
N SER A 136 6.81 12.94 13.79
CA SER A 136 5.58 12.14 13.80
C SER A 136 4.78 12.30 15.09
N GLY A 137 5.37 12.88 16.12
CA GLY A 137 4.72 12.92 17.43
C GLY A 137 4.52 11.48 17.95
N ASN A 138 3.39 11.22 18.60
CA ASN A 138 3.06 9.88 19.09
C ASN A 138 2.52 9.01 17.93
N VAL A 139 3.39 8.31 17.22
CA VAL A 139 3.00 7.28 16.27
C VAL A 139 2.46 6.06 17.01
N VAL A 140 1.28 5.60 16.64
CA VAL A 140 0.70 4.38 17.22
C VAL A 140 1.26 3.18 16.47
N VAL A 141 1.86 2.25 17.22
CA VAL A 141 2.30 0.96 16.69
C VAL A 141 1.11 0.01 16.66
N GLU A 142 0.92 -0.66 15.52
CA GLU A 142 -0.10 -1.70 15.41
C GLU A 142 0.31 -2.91 16.25
N THR A 143 -0.68 -3.48 16.92
CA THR A 143 -0.50 -4.63 17.85
C THR A 143 -1.42 -5.80 17.50
N ASP A 144 -2.04 -5.76 16.33
CA ASP A 144 -2.79 -6.87 15.78
C ASP A 144 -1.89 -8.06 15.44
N ASP A 145 -2.45 -9.25 15.37
CA ASP A 145 -1.70 -10.47 15.05
C ASP A 145 -1.61 -10.70 13.54
N ALA A 146 -2.65 -10.31 12.79
CA ALA A 146 -2.70 -10.48 11.35
C ALA A 146 -3.34 -9.26 10.66
N HIS A 147 -2.97 -9.08 9.42
CA HIS A 147 -3.46 -8.02 8.54
C HIS A 147 -3.90 -8.62 7.21
N MET A 148 -5.05 -8.21 6.70
CA MET A 148 -5.50 -8.57 5.36
C MET A 148 -5.67 -7.32 4.50
N HIS A 149 -5.17 -7.39 3.28
CA HIS A 149 -5.42 -6.41 2.23
C HIS A 149 -6.27 -7.06 1.14
N LEU A 150 -7.51 -6.60 0.99
CA LEU A 150 -8.45 -7.05 -0.03
C LEU A 150 -8.68 -5.93 -1.04
N THR A 151 -8.80 -6.27 -2.32
CA THR A 151 -8.98 -5.28 -3.38
C THR A 151 -9.79 -5.81 -4.56
N SER A 152 -10.64 -4.96 -5.12
CA SER A 152 -11.49 -5.24 -6.28
C SER A 152 -11.89 -3.94 -6.99
N ASP A 153 -12.20 -4.00 -8.28
CA ASP A 153 -12.89 -2.91 -8.98
C ASP A 153 -14.38 -2.85 -8.61
N ASN A 154 -14.92 -3.93 -8.07
CA ASN A 154 -16.31 -4.02 -7.59
C ASN A 154 -16.36 -3.92 -6.06
N PRO A 155 -16.85 -2.81 -5.47
CA PRO A 155 -16.91 -2.66 -4.02
C PRO A 155 -17.80 -3.68 -3.33
N LEU A 156 -18.79 -4.28 -4.03
CA LEU A 156 -19.65 -5.30 -3.45
C LEU A 156 -18.90 -6.60 -3.18
N VAL A 157 -17.93 -6.95 -4.01
CA VAL A 157 -17.05 -8.10 -3.78
C VAL A 157 -16.31 -7.96 -2.44
N LEU A 158 -15.82 -6.77 -2.11
CA LEU A 158 -15.15 -6.54 -0.83
C LEU A 158 -16.10 -6.69 0.36
N LEU A 159 -17.34 -6.22 0.23
CA LEU A 159 -18.36 -6.36 1.28
C LEU A 159 -18.78 -7.82 1.47
N GLU A 160 -18.99 -8.53 0.38
CA GLU A 160 -19.36 -9.96 0.43
C GLU A 160 -18.20 -10.80 1.00
N ALA A 161 -16.95 -10.52 0.60
CA ALA A 161 -15.77 -11.18 1.14
C ALA A 161 -15.62 -10.93 2.65
N GLU A 162 -15.78 -9.68 3.09
CA GLU A 162 -15.75 -9.35 4.52
C GLU A 162 -16.88 -10.06 5.28
N ALA A 163 -18.10 -10.05 4.74
CA ALA A 163 -19.25 -10.71 5.35
C ALA A 163 -19.06 -12.23 5.47
N ALA A 164 -18.49 -12.87 4.44
CA ALA A 164 -18.15 -14.30 4.49
C ALA A 164 -17.08 -14.61 5.54
N LEU A 165 -16.01 -13.81 5.60
CA LEU A 165 -14.95 -13.99 6.58
C LEU A 165 -15.44 -13.88 8.04
N PHE A 166 -16.55 -13.18 8.30
CA PHE A 166 -17.05 -12.99 9.67
C PHE A 166 -18.38 -13.69 9.93
N GLY A 167 -18.83 -14.59 9.04
CA GLY A 167 -20.02 -15.42 9.25
C GLY A 167 -21.36 -14.68 9.09
N ASP A 168 -21.34 -13.48 8.46
CA ASP A 168 -22.54 -12.66 8.26
C ASP A 168 -23.40 -13.13 7.08
N VAL A 169 -22.85 -14.00 6.22
CA VAL A 169 -23.53 -14.60 5.06
C VAL A 169 -23.20 -16.09 4.94
N SER A 170 -24.13 -16.88 4.41
CA SER A 170 -23.95 -18.32 4.20
C SER A 170 -23.49 -18.71 2.80
N GLU A 171 -23.43 -17.73 1.88
CA GLU A 171 -23.08 -17.94 0.48
C GLU A 171 -22.50 -16.64 -0.10
N ILE A 172 -21.46 -16.75 -0.96
CA ILE A 172 -20.92 -15.65 -1.77
C ILE A 172 -20.81 -16.11 -3.22
N ASN A 173 -21.32 -15.30 -4.14
CA ASN A 173 -21.25 -15.55 -5.60
C ASN A 173 -21.59 -17.00 -6.01
N GLY A 174 -22.54 -17.66 -5.30
CA GLY A 174 -22.94 -19.06 -5.55
C GLY A 174 -22.14 -20.11 -4.79
N GLU A 175 -21.09 -19.73 -4.05
CA GLU A 175 -20.28 -20.63 -3.24
C GLU A 175 -20.70 -20.62 -1.77
N PRO A 176 -20.90 -21.79 -1.12
CA PRO A 176 -21.27 -21.86 0.29
C PRO A 176 -20.12 -21.43 1.20
N VAL A 177 -20.44 -20.65 2.23
CA VAL A 177 -19.50 -20.30 3.32
C VAL A 177 -19.57 -21.41 4.37
N THR A 178 -18.51 -22.23 4.43
CA THR A 178 -18.44 -23.39 5.34
C THR A 178 -17.51 -23.16 6.52
N ALA A 179 -16.68 -22.11 6.49
CA ALA A 179 -15.79 -21.71 7.55
C ALA A 179 -15.64 -20.20 7.54
N ASP A 180 -15.42 -19.59 8.70
CA ASP A 180 -15.26 -18.15 8.87
C ASP A 180 -14.31 -17.83 10.04
N PHE A 181 -14.00 -16.54 10.21
CA PHE A 181 -13.07 -16.01 11.20
C PHE A 181 -13.72 -15.63 12.54
N SER A 182 -15.05 -15.72 12.67
CA SER A 182 -15.78 -15.15 13.81
C SER A 182 -15.29 -15.66 15.17
N GLU A 183 -14.96 -16.97 15.25
CA GLU A 183 -14.43 -17.60 16.46
C GLU A 183 -12.89 -17.63 16.54
N ILE A 184 -12.21 -17.25 15.47
CA ILE A 184 -10.75 -17.28 15.33
C ILE A 184 -10.14 -15.89 15.57
N PHE A 185 -10.68 -14.89 14.86
CA PHE A 185 -10.18 -13.53 14.91
C PHE A 185 -11.21 -12.53 15.44
N LYS A 186 -10.72 -11.54 16.16
CA LYS A 186 -11.43 -10.29 16.41
C LYS A 186 -10.95 -9.25 15.43
N LYS A 187 -11.85 -8.65 14.65
CA LYS A 187 -11.55 -7.47 13.84
C LYS A 187 -11.34 -6.28 14.78
N VAL A 188 -10.12 -5.76 14.83
CA VAL A 188 -9.72 -4.68 15.73
C VAL A 188 -9.68 -3.32 15.04
N ASP A 189 -9.45 -3.32 13.73
CA ASP A 189 -9.56 -2.12 12.90
C ASP A 189 -10.00 -2.51 11.48
N ARG A 190 -10.63 -1.56 10.80
CA ARG A 190 -11.15 -1.68 9.44
C ARG A 190 -10.93 -0.38 8.71
N ARG A 191 -10.18 -0.44 7.59
CA ARG A 191 -9.85 0.74 6.81
C ARG A 191 -10.26 0.54 5.36
N THR A 192 -10.79 1.58 4.77
CA THR A 192 -11.24 1.56 3.37
C THR A 192 -10.55 2.65 2.57
N GLY A 193 -10.57 2.50 1.27
CA GLY A 193 -10.07 3.53 0.38
C GLY A 193 -10.25 3.18 -1.08
N PHE A 194 -9.70 4.03 -1.91
CA PHE A 194 -9.90 3.94 -3.35
C PHE A 194 -8.66 4.38 -4.12
N THR A 195 -8.54 3.93 -5.35
CA THR A 195 -7.45 4.31 -6.26
C THR A 195 -8.03 4.58 -7.65
N GLY A 196 -7.43 5.51 -8.36
CA GLY A 196 -7.75 5.77 -9.76
C GLY A 196 -8.59 7.01 -10.00
N ALA A 197 -8.47 7.53 -11.21
CA ALA A 197 -9.23 8.66 -11.70
C ALA A 197 -10.68 8.25 -12.02
N PRO A 198 -11.68 9.12 -11.79
CA PRO A 198 -11.57 10.50 -11.30
C PRO A 198 -11.81 10.65 -9.77
N LEU A 199 -11.73 9.56 -8.99
CA LEU A 199 -12.14 9.57 -7.58
C LEU A 199 -11.46 10.67 -6.72
N PRO A 200 -10.15 10.94 -6.84
CA PRO A 200 -9.52 12.05 -6.12
C PRO A 200 -10.09 13.41 -6.49
N HIS A 201 -10.34 13.66 -7.78
CA HIS A 201 -10.96 14.89 -8.25
C HIS A 201 -12.36 15.09 -7.68
N GLU A 202 -13.18 14.05 -7.68
CA GLU A 202 -14.54 14.12 -7.13
C GLU A 202 -14.55 14.39 -5.63
N SER A 203 -13.62 13.80 -4.88
CA SER A 203 -13.50 14.00 -3.43
C SER A 203 -13.04 15.40 -3.03
N TRP A 204 -12.36 16.13 -3.92
CA TRP A 204 -11.93 17.51 -3.65
C TRP A 204 -12.99 18.57 -3.99
N LYS A 205 -14.01 18.24 -4.79
CA LYS A 205 -15.05 19.19 -5.22
C LYS A 205 -15.81 19.82 -4.07
N GLU A 206 -16.01 19.10 -2.98
CA GLU A 206 -16.82 19.55 -1.84
C GLU A 206 -16.01 20.39 -0.84
N ASP A 207 -14.69 20.22 -0.83
CA ASP A 207 -13.83 20.77 0.23
C ASP A 207 -13.09 22.05 -0.17
N VAL A 208 -13.00 22.39 -1.46
CA VAL A 208 -12.22 23.53 -1.94
C VAL A 208 -13.10 24.54 -2.67
N PRO A 209 -13.29 25.77 -2.13
CA PRO A 209 -13.94 26.84 -2.86
C PRO A 209 -13.10 27.28 -4.08
N GLY A 210 -13.68 27.26 -5.26
CA GLY A 210 -13.03 27.65 -6.50
C GLY A 210 -12.71 26.49 -7.44
N ASP A 211 -11.71 26.67 -8.29
CA ASP A 211 -11.30 25.63 -9.22
C ASP A 211 -10.64 24.46 -8.47
N ASN A 212 -11.10 23.23 -8.78
CA ASN A 212 -10.55 22.03 -8.19
C ASN A 212 -9.09 21.84 -8.65
N PRO A 213 -8.10 21.89 -7.74
CA PRO A 213 -6.69 21.78 -8.10
C PRO A 213 -6.29 20.36 -8.53
N VAL A 214 -7.10 19.36 -8.17
CA VAL A 214 -6.87 17.96 -8.54
C VAL A 214 -7.55 17.69 -9.88
N THR A 215 -6.81 17.25 -10.88
CA THR A 215 -7.35 16.96 -12.20
C THR A 215 -8.16 15.67 -12.22
N GLU A 216 -9.10 15.53 -13.16
CA GLU A 216 -9.86 14.29 -13.37
C GLU A 216 -8.99 13.07 -13.66
N GLU A 217 -7.76 13.29 -14.12
CA GLU A 217 -6.79 12.24 -14.45
C GLU A 217 -5.89 11.83 -13.26
N ALA A 218 -5.96 12.55 -12.14
CA ALA A 218 -5.12 12.29 -10.98
C ALA A 218 -5.49 10.95 -10.33
N PRO A 219 -4.54 10.02 -10.16
CA PRO A 219 -4.81 8.72 -9.58
C PRO A 219 -4.85 8.73 -8.05
N VAL A 220 -4.31 9.78 -7.42
CA VAL A 220 -4.19 9.93 -5.96
C VAL A 220 -4.52 11.35 -5.51
N LEU A 221 -4.80 11.54 -4.23
CA LEU A 221 -5.27 12.81 -3.64
C LEU A 221 -4.30 14.00 -3.82
N PHE A 222 -3.03 13.76 -4.11
CA PHE A 222 -2.05 14.85 -4.33
C PHE A 222 -2.15 15.53 -5.69
N GLY A 223 -3.00 15.02 -6.58
CA GLY A 223 -3.18 15.58 -7.91
C GLY A 223 -2.05 15.31 -8.90
N PHE A 224 -1.00 14.60 -8.49
CA PHE A 224 0.11 14.23 -9.37
C PHE A 224 0.11 12.75 -9.74
N LYS A 225 0.49 12.46 -10.98
CA LYS A 225 0.85 11.14 -11.42
C LYS A 225 2.28 10.84 -10.93
N SER A 226 2.41 10.15 -9.82
CA SER A 226 3.71 9.89 -9.18
C SER A 226 4.50 8.72 -9.78
N LEU A 227 3.97 8.02 -10.77
CA LEU A 227 4.57 6.81 -11.31
C LEU A 227 5.31 7.11 -12.61
N PHE A 228 6.64 7.03 -12.55
CA PHE A 228 7.48 6.85 -13.72
C PHE A 228 7.38 5.42 -14.24
N THR A 229 7.72 5.18 -15.50
CA THR A 229 8.10 3.83 -15.93
C THR A 229 9.24 3.36 -15.03
N ASP A 230 9.21 2.10 -14.62
CA ASP A 230 10.24 1.53 -13.75
C ASP A 230 10.38 2.20 -12.35
N SER A 231 9.34 2.92 -11.91
CA SER A 231 9.26 3.45 -10.54
C SER A 231 8.84 2.41 -9.50
N GLN A 232 8.40 1.26 -9.96
CA GLN A 232 8.02 0.12 -9.14
C GLN A 232 8.89 -1.09 -9.52
N PRO A 233 9.41 -1.85 -8.55
CA PRO A 233 10.07 -3.12 -8.83
C PRO A 233 9.05 -4.18 -9.27
N SER A 234 9.54 -5.28 -9.81
CA SER A 234 8.71 -6.46 -10.03
C SER A 234 8.35 -7.15 -8.71
N GLU A 235 7.31 -7.97 -8.75
CA GLU A 235 6.94 -8.82 -7.60
C GLU A 235 8.02 -9.85 -7.25
N ASP A 236 8.84 -10.26 -8.24
CA ASP A 236 10.01 -11.12 -7.99
C ASP A 236 11.08 -10.41 -7.16
N HIS A 237 11.27 -9.10 -7.40
CA HIS A 237 12.32 -8.34 -6.72
C HIS A 237 12.07 -8.21 -5.22
N VAL A 238 10.81 -8.10 -4.81
CA VAL A 238 10.42 -7.95 -3.39
C VAL A 238 10.17 -9.27 -2.68
N ALA A 239 10.26 -10.41 -3.39
CA ALA A 239 10.06 -11.72 -2.81
C ALA A 239 11.28 -12.21 -2.01
N ILE A 240 11.04 -13.01 -0.98
CA ILE A 240 12.05 -13.84 -0.34
C ILE A 240 12.39 -14.98 -1.32
N THR A 241 13.59 -14.99 -1.87
CA THR A 241 13.96 -15.87 -3.00
C THR A 241 14.87 -17.02 -2.64
N SER A 242 15.47 -17.04 -1.44
CA SER A 242 16.31 -18.17 -1.00
C SER A 242 15.47 -19.44 -0.90
N SER A 243 15.82 -20.47 -1.66
CA SER A 243 15.11 -21.76 -1.64
C SER A 243 15.21 -22.49 -0.29
N ASP A 244 16.21 -22.17 0.50
CA ASP A 244 16.43 -22.77 1.82
C ASP A 244 15.68 -21.99 2.92
N HIS A 245 15.12 -20.82 2.59
CA HIS A 245 14.34 -20.04 3.54
C HIS A 245 12.92 -20.62 3.68
N PRO A 246 12.40 -20.83 4.90
CA PRO A 246 11.09 -21.47 5.12
C PRO A 246 9.93 -20.68 4.49
N PHE A 247 10.06 -19.37 4.32
CA PHE A 247 9.09 -18.51 3.66
C PHE A 247 9.48 -18.11 2.24
N CYS A 248 10.23 -18.95 1.53
CA CYS A 248 10.54 -18.73 0.13
C CYS A 248 9.26 -18.47 -0.68
N GLY A 249 9.23 -17.40 -1.47
CA GLY A 249 8.03 -16.94 -2.17
C GLY A 249 7.14 -15.99 -1.36
N GLY A 250 7.42 -15.77 -0.07
CA GLY A 250 6.80 -14.72 0.74
C GLY A 250 7.44 -13.35 0.53
N THR A 251 6.99 -12.36 1.29
CA THR A 251 7.50 -10.97 1.29
C THR A 251 7.23 -10.34 2.65
N THR A 252 7.92 -9.26 2.99
CA THR A 252 7.51 -8.41 4.11
C THR A 252 6.64 -7.25 3.62
N GLU A 253 5.76 -6.76 4.46
CA GLU A 253 4.87 -5.63 4.19
C GLU A 253 5.00 -4.58 5.29
N HIS A 254 5.13 -3.31 4.89
CA HIS A 254 5.00 -2.17 5.80
C HIS A 254 3.70 -1.43 5.52
N VAL A 255 2.94 -1.14 6.57
CA VAL A 255 1.68 -0.39 6.50
C VAL A 255 1.79 0.85 7.39
N SER A 256 1.45 2.02 6.84
CA SER A 256 1.39 3.29 7.61
C SER A 256 0.18 4.10 7.23
N ILE A 257 -0.36 4.88 8.17
CA ILE A 257 -1.31 5.94 7.88
C ILE A 257 -0.54 7.26 7.78
N LEU A 258 -0.53 7.84 6.59
CA LEU A 258 0.03 9.16 6.31
C LEU A 258 -1.10 10.19 6.23
N ARG A 259 -1.35 10.89 7.33
CA ARG A 259 -2.37 11.91 7.39
C ARG A 259 -1.92 13.17 6.66
N ASP A 260 -2.82 13.74 5.85
CA ASP A 260 -2.65 15.05 5.25
C ASP A 260 -2.58 16.12 6.36
N ASP A 261 -1.50 16.87 6.39
CA ASP A 261 -1.24 17.98 7.33
C ASP A 261 -0.90 19.27 6.58
N GLY A 262 -1.66 19.56 5.55
CA GLY A 262 -1.56 20.79 4.78
C GLY A 262 -1.18 20.66 3.32
N VAL A 263 -1.07 19.45 2.77
CA VAL A 263 -0.74 19.25 1.35
C VAL A 263 -1.77 19.89 0.43
N ARG A 264 -3.05 19.86 0.80
CA ARG A 264 -4.13 20.49 0.02
C ARG A 264 -3.97 22.01 -0.06
N LYS A 265 -3.73 22.64 1.09
CA LYS A 265 -3.50 24.09 1.17
C LYS A 265 -2.28 24.47 0.34
N TRP A 266 -1.18 23.79 0.55
CA TRP A 266 0.05 24.01 -0.22
C TRP A 266 -0.22 23.85 -1.73
N TYR A 267 -0.91 22.79 -2.13
CA TYR A 267 -1.21 22.53 -3.53
C TYR A 267 -2.03 23.64 -4.19
N SER A 268 -3.04 24.17 -3.49
CA SER A 268 -3.89 25.25 -3.99
C SER A 268 -3.20 26.61 -4.04
N GLU A 269 -2.22 26.85 -3.17
CA GLU A 269 -1.54 28.15 -3.04
C GLU A 269 -0.31 28.31 -3.94
N HIS A 270 0.19 27.20 -4.57
CA HIS A 270 1.44 27.22 -5.35
C HIS A 270 1.16 27.06 -6.86
N CYS A 271 2.00 27.69 -7.67
CA CYS A 271 1.94 27.54 -9.13
C CYS A 271 2.44 26.18 -9.61
N THR A 272 2.27 25.87 -10.90
CA THR A 272 2.64 24.58 -11.47
C THR A 272 4.13 24.29 -11.35
N GLU A 273 4.98 25.28 -11.58
CA GLU A 273 6.43 25.15 -11.48
C GLU A 273 6.87 24.80 -10.06
N GLU A 274 6.37 25.50 -9.05
CA GLU A 274 6.67 25.24 -7.63
C GLU A 274 6.19 23.82 -7.21
N ARG A 275 5.08 23.35 -7.76
CA ARG A 275 4.61 21.98 -7.54
C ARG A 275 5.55 20.96 -8.17
N ILE A 276 6.06 21.22 -9.38
CA ILE A 276 7.00 20.36 -10.10
C ILE A 276 8.32 20.28 -9.33
N ASP A 277 8.84 21.41 -8.86
CA ASP A 277 10.08 21.47 -8.07
C ASP A 277 10.02 20.54 -6.86
N ARG A 278 8.89 20.53 -6.15
CA ARG A 278 8.73 19.73 -4.92
C ARG A 278 8.31 18.29 -5.16
N MET A 279 7.56 18.03 -6.24
CA MET A 279 7.15 16.67 -6.56
C MET A 279 8.24 15.89 -7.31
N PHE A 280 8.96 16.55 -8.18
CA PHE A 280 9.95 15.91 -9.05
C PHE A 280 11.37 16.40 -8.75
N SER A 281 11.75 17.54 -9.27
CA SER A 281 13.04 18.18 -9.05
C SER A 281 13.01 19.63 -9.54
N PRO A 282 13.71 20.58 -8.89
CA PRO A 282 13.90 21.92 -9.43
C PRO A 282 14.69 21.97 -10.75
N SER A 283 15.30 20.87 -11.17
CA SER A 283 15.91 20.73 -12.50
C SER A 283 14.90 20.40 -13.60
N HIS A 284 13.63 20.08 -13.26
CA HIS A 284 12.57 19.80 -14.22
C HIS A 284 11.69 21.02 -14.46
N ASN A 285 11.09 21.07 -15.64
CA ASN A 285 10.07 22.07 -16.00
C ASN A 285 8.76 21.40 -16.47
N SER A 286 7.72 22.19 -16.67
CA SER A 286 6.42 21.71 -17.11
C SER A 286 6.41 21.14 -18.56
N ASP A 287 7.39 21.50 -19.40
CA ASP A 287 7.51 20.94 -20.73
C ASP A 287 8.00 19.49 -20.69
N GLU A 288 8.84 19.15 -19.71
CA GLU A 288 9.39 17.80 -19.51
C GLU A 288 8.42 16.90 -18.76
N THR A 289 7.87 17.36 -17.66
CA THR A 289 7.00 16.55 -16.79
C THR A 289 5.53 16.58 -17.22
N GLY A 290 5.13 17.63 -17.94
CA GLY A 290 3.72 18.00 -18.16
C GLY A 290 3.06 18.48 -16.87
N GLN A 291 2.01 19.27 -17.01
CA GLN A 291 1.19 19.67 -15.89
C GLN A 291 0.74 18.43 -15.12
N HIS A 292 0.91 18.42 -13.80
CA HIS A 292 0.58 17.29 -12.92
C HIS A 292 1.27 15.96 -13.28
N GLY A 293 2.44 16.00 -13.92
CA GLY A 293 3.18 14.80 -14.27
C GLY A 293 2.55 13.99 -15.42
N ARG A 294 1.71 14.58 -16.27
CA ARG A 294 1.03 13.89 -17.37
C ARG A 294 1.98 13.26 -18.37
N LYS A 295 3.13 13.88 -18.59
CA LYS A 295 4.15 13.38 -19.51
C LYS A 295 5.07 12.33 -18.90
N LEU A 296 4.95 12.03 -17.60
CA LEU A 296 5.76 11.01 -16.95
C LEU A 296 5.36 9.61 -17.45
N GLY A 297 6.34 8.84 -17.89
CA GLY A 297 6.16 7.50 -18.43
C GLY A 297 7.16 7.23 -19.56
N ARG A 298 7.04 6.11 -20.29
CA ARG A 298 7.96 5.71 -21.37
C ARG A 298 8.11 6.74 -22.50
N GLN A 299 7.12 7.61 -22.68
CA GLN A 299 7.13 8.66 -23.69
C GLN A 299 7.55 10.03 -23.14
N SER A 300 7.83 10.13 -21.86
CA SER A 300 8.43 11.34 -21.29
C SER A 300 9.91 11.36 -21.64
N GLY A 301 10.49 12.54 -21.79
CA GLY A 301 11.95 12.67 -21.85
C GLY A 301 12.66 12.27 -20.55
N THR A 302 11.90 11.88 -19.52
CA THR A 302 12.40 11.44 -18.21
C THR A 302 12.67 9.94 -18.28
N SER A 303 13.88 9.59 -18.73
CA SER A 303 14.39 8.21 -18.80
C SER A 303 14.86 7.70 -17.43
N GLU A 304 15.17 6.41 -17.34
CA GLU A 304 15.84 5.83 -16.18
C GLU A 304 17.16 6.56 -15.86
N GLN A 305 17.93 6.92 -16.89
CA GLN A 305 19.16 7.70 -16.72
C GLN A 305 18.88 9.07 -16.12
N SER A 306 17.82 9.75 -16.54
CA SER A 306 17.41 11.04 -15.94
C SER A 306 17.11 10.91 -14.43
N MET A 307 16.57 9.77 -13.99
CA MET A 307 16.34 9.53 -12.56
C MET A 307 17.63 9.34 -11.77
N VAL A 308 18.65 8.70 -12.36
CA VAL A 308 19.99 8.59 -11.76
C VAL A 308 20.62 9.97 -11.67
N ASP A 309 20.62 10.73 -12.76
CA ASP A 309 21.19 12.08 -12.82
C ASP A 309 20.52 13.01 -11.78
N ILE A 310 19.20 12.95 -11.66
CA ILE A 310 18.44 13.71 -10.67
C ILE A 310 18.80 13.30 -9.23
N ALA A 311 19.05 12.02 -8.98
CA ALA A 311 19.48 11.54 -7.67
C ALA A 311 20.86 12.10 -7.29
N GLU A 312 21.81 12.09 -8.24
CA GLU A 312 23.16 12.65 -8.05
C GLU A 312 23.14 14.16 -7.83
N GLU A 313 22.23 14.87 -8.50
CA GLU A 313 22.08 16.33 -8.35
C GLU A 313 21.33 16.76 -7.07
N THR A 314 20.81 15.84 -6.28
CA THR A 314 19.96 16.17 -5.12
C THR A 314 20.61 17.16 -4.15
N VAL A 315 21.87 16.93 -3.78
CA VAL A 315 22.60 17.82 -2.87
C VAL A 315 22.91 19.18 -3.51
N LYS A 316 23.23 19.20 -4.80
CA LYS A 316 23.46 20.42 -5.56
C LYS A 316 22.17 21.26 -5.61
N ASN A 317 21.05 20.65 -5.97
CA ASN A 317 19.77 21.34 -6.06
C ASN A 317 19.33 21.89 -4.69
N ALA A 318 19.54 21.15 -3.61
CA ALA A 318 19.27 21.62 -2.26
C ALA A 318 20.04 22.94 -1.96
N ARG A 319 21.30 23.03 -2.35
CA ARG A 319 22.15 24.23 -2.13
C ARG A 319 21.81 25.39 -3.06
N GLU A 320 21.52 25.10 -4.34
CA GLU A 320 21.31 26.13 -5.36
C GLU A 320 19.88 26.69 -5.34
N HIS A 321 18.89 25.84 -5.08
CA HIS A 321 17.49 26.21 -5.15
C HIS A 321 16.78 26.24 -3.79
N GLY A 322 17.40 25.71 -2.74
CA GLY A 322 16.76 25.60 -1.42
C GLY A 322 15.55 24.66 -1.38
N VAL A 323 15.42 23.77 -2.38
CA VAL A 323 14.30 22.83 -2.56
C VAL A 323 14.85 21.47 -2.97
N VAL A 324 14.21 20.40 -2.50
CA VAL A 324 14.51 19.02 -2.92
C VAL A 324 13.20 18.33 -3.29
N GLY A 325 13.16 17.75 -4.49
CA GLY A 325 11.98 17.07 -5.00
C GLY A 325 11.71 15.72 -4.29
N HIS A 326 10.44 15.36 -4.17
CA HIS A 326 10.01 14.08 -3.60
C HIS A 326 10.55 12.89 -4.41
N ALA A 327 10.33 12.89 -5.73
CA ALA A 327 10.82 11.84 -6.63
C ALA A 327 12.35 11.78 -6.68
N GLN A 328 13.02 12.92 -6.60
CA GLN A 328 14.47 13.04 -6.53
C GLN A 328 15.04 12.33 -5.31
N LYS A 329 14.46 12.53 -4.14
CA LYS A 329 14.86 11.82 -2.91
C LYS A 329 14.64 10.31 -3.02
N LEU A 330 13.50 9.89 -3.58
CA LEU A 330 13.20 8.48 -3.79
C LEU A 330 14.18 7.82 -4.78
N ALA A 331 14.60 8.56 -5.81
CA ALA A 331 15.57 8.06 -6.79
C ALA A 331 16.91 7.67 -6.16
N ARG A 332 17.32 8.32 -5.07
CA ARG A 332 18.53 7.97 -4.31
C ARG A 332 18.49 6.58 -3.67
N ALA A 333 17.30 6.06 -3.41
CA ALA A 333 17.14 4.73 -2.81
C ALA A 333 17.22 3.58 -3.84
N ARG A 334 17.39 3.88 -5.14
CA ARG A 334 17.51 2.87 -6.19
C ARG A 334 18.92 2.26 -6.19
N ASN A 335 18.98 0.91 -6.29
CA ASN A 335 20.25 0.21 -6.45
C ASN A 335 20.05 -1.17 -7.13
N PRO A 336 20.07 -1.31 -8.44
CA PRO A 336 19.68 -0.36 -9.49
C PRO A 336 18.16 -0.15 -9.56
N LEU A 337 17.35 -1.02 -8.92
CA LEU A 337 15.89 -0.98 -8.93
C LEU A 337 15.32 -0.30 -7.68
N PRO A 338 14.12 0.26 -7.74
CA PRO A 338 13.41 0.70 -6.55
C PRO A 338 13.22 -0.49 -5.60
N PRO A 339 13.51 -0.36 -4.30
CA PRO A 339 13.41 -1.48 -3.37
C PRO A 339 11.98 -1.81 -2.93
N LEU A 340 11.03 -0.86 -3.08
CA LEU A 340 9.67 -0.99 -2.59
C LEU A 340 8.65 -1.13 -3.72
N LEU A 341 7.83 -2.17 -3.68
CA LEU A 341 6.61 -2.31 -4.48
C LEU A 341 5.44 -1.71 -3.68
N ARG A 342 4.97 -0.53 -4.11
CA ARG A 342 3.92 0.21 -3.39
C ARG A 342 2.53 -0.17 -3.87
N ARG A 343 1.61 -0.32 -2.91
CA ARG A 343 0.18 -0.57 -3.13
C ARG A 343 -0.68 0.39 -2.33
N ASP A 344 -0.16 1.57 -2.08
CA ASP A 344 -0.79 2.66 -1.35
C ASP A 344 -2.08 3.15 -2.03
N PHE A 345 -2.98 3.67 -1.23
CA PHE A 345 -4.23 4.23 -1.70
C PHE A 345 -4.74 5.36 -0.79
N PRO A 346 -5.44 6.36 -1.35
CA PRO A 346 -6.11 7.39 -0.56
C PRO A 346 -7.31 6.86 0.20
N SER A 347 -7.54 7.45 1.36
CA SER A 347 -8.67 7.18 2.24
C SER A 347 -9.20 8.48 2.86
N THR A 348 -10.49 8.45 3.22
CA THR A 348 -11.15 9.51 3.99
C THR A 348 -11.80 8.95 5.25
N ASP A 349 -11.37 7.77 5.68
CA ASP A 349 -11.86 7.18 6.92
C ASP A 349 -11.64 8.14 8.10
N ASN A 350 -12.58 8.12 9.04
CA ASN A 350 -12.59 9.04 10.19
C ASN A 350 -12.71 10.54 9.84
N GLY A 351 -13.16 10.86 8.62
CA GLY A 351 -13.41 12.24 8.18
C GLY A 351 -12.15 13.06 7.89
N HIS A 352 -10.98 12.44 7.80
CA HIS A 352 -9.73 13.12 7.49
C HIS A 352 -9.05 12.47 6.28
N PRO A 353 -8.66 13.25 5.25
CA PRO A 353 -7.88 12.74 4.14
C PRO A 353 -6.54 12.21 4.61
N HIS A 354 -6.21 11.01 4.15
CA HIS A 354 -4.94 10.38 4.43
C HIS A 354 -4.60 9.35 3.34
N THR A 355 -3.38 8.89 3.34
CA THR A 355 -2.94 7.77 2.53
C THR A 355 -2.72 6.57 3.43
N GLN A 356 -3.32 5.45 3.09
CA GLN A 356 -2.88 4.13 3.55
C GLN A 356 -1.63 3.79 2.71
N PHE A 357 -0.46 4.02 3.29
CA PHE A 357 0.80 3.67 2.64
C PHE A 357 1.05 2.19 2.87
N ILE A 358 1.21 1.45 1.78
CA ILE A 358 1.50 0.01 1.78
C ILE A 358 2.68 -0.22 0.86
N SER A 359 3.72 -0.84 1.39
CA SER A 359 4.86 -1.28 0.59
C SER A 359 5.20 -2.73 0.87
N LEU A 360 5.53 -3.44 -0.20
CA LEU A 360 6.10 -4.78 -0.17
C LEU A 360 7.58 -4.67 -0.46
N GLN A 361 8.38 -5.36 0.30
CA GLN A 361 9.83 -5.39 0.18
C GLN A 361 10.38 -6.73 0.67
N ARG A 362 11.58 -7.07 0.28
CA ARG A 362 12.21 -8.34 0.71
C ARG A 362 12.40 -8.36 2.21
N THR A 363 12.83 -7.25 2.79
CA THR A 363 13.03 -7.06 4.24
C THR A 363 12.52 -5.68 4.66
N ILE A 364 12.13 -5.50 5.90
CA ILE A 364 11.75 -4.18 6.43
C ILE A 364 12.94 -3.21 6.44
N ASP A 365 14.17 -3.71 6.42
CA ASP A 365 15.36 -2.86 6.31
C ASP A 365 15.38 -2.09 4.97
N ASP A 366 14.88 -2.67 3.86
CA ASP A 366 14.72 -1.97 2.58
C ASP A 366 13.78 -0.74 2.71
N PHE A 367 12.69 -0.89 3.49
CA PHE A 367 11.79 0.24 3.79
C PHE A 367 12.50 1.29 4.65
N ILE A 368 13.24 0.87 5.68
CA ILE A 368 14.00 1.78 6.55
C ILE A 368 15.00 2.59 5.75
N ASP A 369 15.72 1.97 4.84
CA ASP A 369 16.71 2.65 4.00
C ASP A 369 16.06 3.67 3.05
N VAL A 370 14.92 3.32 2.43
CA VAL A 370 14.13 4.30 1.66
C VAL A 370 13.72 5.48 2.54
N ARG A 371 13.26 5.23 3.76
CA ARG A 371 12.87 6.31 4.68
C ARG A 371 14.04 7.20 5.06
N LYS A 372 15.22 6.64 5.31
CA LYS A 372 16.43 7.43 5.55
C LYS A 372 16.74 8.34 4.35
N MET A 373 16.72 7.80 3.13
CA MET A 373 16.92 8.57 1.91
C MET A 373 15.86 9.66 1.73
N MET A 374 14.59 9.35 2.00
CA MET A 374 13.48 10.30 1.93
C MET A 374 13.60 11.40 3.01
N SER A 375 14.09 11.06 4.18
CA SER A 375 14.36 12.01 5.27
C SER A 375 15.67 12.77 5.09
N PHE A 376 16.40 12.46 4.03
CA PHE A 376 17.69 13.09 3.70
C PHE A 376 18.79 12.79 4.72
N VAL A 377 18.70 11.71 5.44
CA VAL A 377 19.78 11.17 6.25
C VAL A 377 20.73 10.45 5.31
N ASP A 378 21.97 10.90 5.22
CA ASP A 378 23.02 10.21 4.49
C ASP A 378 23.60 9.12 5.40
N PRO A 379 23.56 7.84 5.01
CA PRO A 379 24.11 6.78 5.84
C PRO A 379 25.64 6.87 5.99
N GLU A 380 26.34 7.54 5.08
CA GLU A 380 27.80 7.69 5.12
C GLU A 380 28.26 9.01 5.76
N ASN A 381 27.39 10.03 5.79
CA ASN A 381 27.68 11.34 6.38
C ASN A 381 26.50 11.80 7.22
N GLU A 382 26.62 11.76 8.53
CA GLU A 382 25.57 12.05 9.50
C GLU A 382 24.89 13.42 9.38
N ARG A 383 25.32 14.30 8.48
CA ARG A 383 24.68 15.61 8.18
C ARG A 383 24.87 16.02 6.72
N PRO A 384 23.92 15.76 5.84
CA PRO A 384 23.97 16.29 4.49
C PRO A 384 23.54 17.76 4.45
N ALA A 385 23.94 18.42 3.35
CA ALA A 385 23.54 19.79 3.03
C ALA A 385 22.02 20.07 3.07
N ALA A 386 21.21 19.05 3.10
CA ALA A 386 19.76 19.15 3.28
C ALA A 386 19.33 19.52 4.71
N SER A 387 20.18 19.37 5.71
CA SER A 387 19.89 19.95 7.04
C SER A 387 19.80 21.49 7.01
N GLU A 388 20.28 22.11 5.94
CA GLU A 388 20.20 23.55 5.69
C GLU A 388 18.91 23.94 4.95
N VAL A 389 18.19 22.98 4.36
CA VAL A 389 16.93 23.22 3.67
C VAL A 389 15.76 23.06 4.66
N PRO A 390 14.87 24.06 4.79
CA PRO A 390 13.69 23.95 5.63
C PRO A 390 12.81 22.76 5.19
N ILE A 391 12.16 22.10 6.14
CA ILE A 391 11.39 20.87 5.87
C ILE A 391 10.23 21.08 4.90
N GLU A 392 9.60 22.21 4.92
CA GLU A 392 8.58 22.60 3.97
C GLU A 392 9.09 22.58 2.53
N ASN A 393 10.41 22.60 2.35
CA ASN A 393 11.10 22.51 1.07
C ASN A 393 11.65 21.10 0.75
N HIS A 394 11.40 20.11 1.61
CA HIS A 394 11.77 18.71 1.39
C HIS A 394 10.69 17.93 0.61
N GLY A 395 10.41 18.35 -0.59
CA GLY A 395 9.33 17.76 -1.39
C GLY A 395 7.99 17.96 -0.71
N ILE A 396 7.21 16.88 -0.59
CA ILE A 396 5.89 16.90 0.08
C ILE A 396 5.92 16.33 1.50
N GLN A 397 7.08 15.91 1.98
CA GLN A 397 7.19 15.20 3.27
C GLN A 397 6.74 16.04 4.46
N GLY A 398 6.97 17.37 4.42
CA GLY A 398 6.55 18.28 5.47
C GLY A 398 5.03 18.41 5.64
N PHE A 399 4.24 17.94 4.66
CA PHE A 399 2.80 18.04 4.64
C PHE A 399 2.07 16.74 5.04
N PHE A 400 2.82 15.74 5.50
CA PHE A 400 2.29 14.48 5.99
C PHE A 400 2.76 14.19 7.40
N LYS A 401 1.85 13.63 8.19
CA LYS A 401 2.17 13.03 9.50
C LYS A 401 1.89 11.54 9.48
N VAL A 402 2.88 10.76 9.86
CA VAL A 402 2.68 9.35 10.15
C VAL A 402 1.96 9.25 11.48
N ILE A 403 0.81 8.58 11.52
CA ILE A 403 0.01 8.43 12.73
C ILE A 403 -0.09 6.99 13.22
N ARG A 404 0.12 6.00 12.32
CA ARG A 404 0.14 4.57 12.67
C ARG A 404 1.14 3.82 11.82
N ARG A 405 1.69 2.72 12.36
CA ARG A 405 2.60 1.79 11.66
C ARG A 405 2.43 0.35 12.09
N GLY A 406 2.55 -0.55 11.13
CA GLY A 406 2.63 -1.99 11.31
C GLY A 406 3.57 -2.63 10.29
N ASN A 407 4.17 -3.75 10.67
CA ASN A 407 4.99 -4.59 9.81
C ASN A 407 4.43 -6.01 9.83
N TYR A 408 4.43 -6.67 8.67
CA TYR A 408 3.87 -8.01 8.52
C TYR A 408 4.75 -8.86 7.61
N LEU A 409 4.81 -10.15 7.89
CA LEU A 409 5.27 -11.16 6.96
C LEU A 409 4.07 -11.70 6.19
N ILE A 410 4.09 -11.57 4.87
CA ILE A 410 3.14 -12.24 3.98
C ILE A 410 3.77 -13.55 3.54
N PRO A 411 3.36 -14.70 4.08
CA PRO A 411 3.91 -15.99 3.70
C PRO A 411 3.47 -16.39 2.27
N PRO A 412 4.10 -17.37 1.63
CA PRO A 412 3.56 -17.98 0.44
C PRO A 412 2.18 -18.61 0.72
N ARG A 413 1.35 -18.76 -0.32
CA ARG A 413 -0.06 -19.17 -0.21
C ARG A 413 -0.26 -20.47 0.56
N HIS A 414 0.61 -21.45 0.36
CA HIS A 414 0.52 -22.75 1.03
C HIS A 414 0.82 -22.71 2.54
N LEU A 415 1.40 -21.60 3.05
CA LEU A 415 1.68 -21.36 4.47
C LEU A 415 0.82 -20.26 5.09
N ARG A 416 -0.16 -19.70 4.37
CA ARG A 416 -0.87 -18.48 4.78
C ARG A 416 -1.78 -18.62 6.00
N ALA A 417 -2.15 -19.87 6.37
CA ALA A 417 -3.04 -20.12 7.49
C ALA A 417 -2.24 -20.35 8.79
N PHE A 418 -1.99 -19.31 9.54
CA PHE A 418 -1.26 -19.33 10.80
C PHE A 418 0.12 -20.02 10.71
N PRO A 419 1.08 -19.46 9.97
CA PRO A 419 2.42 -20.04 9.83
C PRO A 419 3.13 -20.15 11.17
N SER A 420 3.87 -21.25 11.39
CA SER A 420 4.86 -21.30 12.47
C SER A 420 6.15 -20.58 12.02
N PRO A 421 7.04 -20.17 12.93
CA PRO A 421 8.31 -19.54 12.55
C PRO A 421 9.20 -20.43 11.67
N ASN A 422 9.06 -21.76 11.82
CA ASN A 422 9.74 -22.79 11.01
C ASN A 422 8.68 -23.80 10.53
N PRO A 423 7.93 -23.47 9.45
CA PRO A 423 6.82 -24.30 8.94
C PRO A 423 7.27 -25.61 8.30
#